data_b563f969330194adcad4847fbc784180
#
_entry.id   b563f969330194adcad4847fbc784180
#
_cell.length_a   1.000
_cell.length_b   1.000
_cell.length_c   1.000
_cell.angle_alpha   90.00
_cell.angle_beta   90.00
_cell.angle_gamma   90.00
#
_symmetry.space_group_name_H-M   'P 1'
#
loop_
_entity.id
_entity.type
_entity.pdbx_description
1 polymer ?
#
loop_
_entity_poly.entity_id
_entity_poly.type
_entity_poly.pdbx_seq_one_letter_code
_entity_poly.pdbx_strand_id
1 'polypeptide(L)'
;MEINFNFVKNSPTFSEQYSAAEKIHKLYTIDDYRDVISNSRLLLETLTKKIFKLENLNAYYHVPDGEYRNLRNGTHYLRGELDYPLSIMDLFDEVRRMGNAAIHDSKIEPDKKQAWRCVCDVHDILVFLINSYDGQDLYYIRPDIAMEAQTSSQFHTRVKNTKPHIKLKDHQTKKVEKHHLHTNLKKVKHFSSVKSVDKPAEKHEQLKPAKQNWFTKLFHKK
;
A
#
# COMPACT_ATOMS: atom_id res chain seq x y z
N MET A 1 27.24 6.65 -12.05
CA MET A 1 26.74 5.30 -12.26
C MET A 1 25.50 5.43 -13.12
N GLU A 2 25.46 4.79 -14.27
CA GLU A 2 24.31 4.83 -15.16
C GLU A 2 23.40 3.67 -14.78
N ILE A 3 22.17 3.98 -14.34
CA ILE A 3 21.16 2.95 -14.01
C ILE A 3 20.54 2.48 -15.32
N ASN A 4 20.41 1.16 -15.48
CA ASN A 4 19.62 0.56 -16.56
C ASN A 4 18.76 -0.57 -15.99
N PHE A 5 17.71 -0.93 -16.69
CA PHE A 5 16.79 -1.98 -16.32
C PHE A 5 16.88 -3.23 -17.21
N ASN A 6 17.99 -3.39 -17.97
CA ASN A 6 18.15 -4.50 -18.90
C ASN A 6 18.06 -5.87 -18.22
N PHE A 7 18.46 -5.97 -16.96
CA PHE A 7 18.35 -7.19 -16.17
C PHE A 7 16.90 -7.68 -16.02
N VAL A 8 15.93 -6.78 -16.02
CA VAL A 8 14.50 -7.12 -15.93
C VAL A 8 14.04 -7.89 -17.17
N LYS A 9 14.58 -7.54 -18.35
CA LYS A 9 14.25 -8.19 -19.62
C LYS A 9 14.59 -9.69 -19.61
N ASN A 10 15.64 -10.05 -18.90
CA ASN A 10 16.15 -11.43 -18.81
C ASN A 10 15.51 -12.23 -17.67
N SER A 11 14.63 -11.63 -16.88
CA SER A 11 13.94 -12.31 -15.78
C SER A 11 12.83 -13.23 -16.31
N PRO A 12 12.84 -14.54 -16.02
CA PRO A 12 11.73 -15.43 -16.34
C PRO A 12 10.39 -14.99 -15.72
N THR A 13 10.47 -14.41 -14.51
CA THR A 13 9.27 -14.02 -13.76
C THR A 13 8.82 -12.61 -14.04
N PHE A 14 9.75 -11.64 -14.22
CA PHE A 14 9.44 -10.20 -14.24
C PHE A 14 9.72 -9.51 -15.60
N SER A 15 9.99 -10.25 -16.68
CA SER A 15 10.30 -9.66 -18.00
C SER A 15 9.20 -8.74 -18.54
N GLU A 16 7.94 -9.01 -18.22
CA GLU A 16 6.79 -8.17 -18.63
C GLU A 16 6.88 -6.74 -18.06
N GLN A 17 7.57 -6.53 -16.94
CA GLN A 17 7.76 -5.24 -16.31
C GLN A 17 8.88 -4.41 -16.93
N TYR A 18 9.68 -4.99 -17.82
CA TYR A 18 10.80 -4.30 -18.46
C TYR A 18 10.38 -3.00 -19.16
N SER A 19 9.32 -3.03 -19.97
CA SER A 19 8.84 -1.86 -20.70
C SER A 19 8.46 -0.70 -19.78
N ALA A 20 7.81 -1.00 -18.64
CA ALA A 20 7.45 0.01 -17.66
C ALA A 20 8.69 0.58 -16.93
N ALA A 21 9.65 -0.28 -16.57
CA ALA A 21 10.90 0.13 -15.94
C ALA A 21 11.77 0.98 -16.88
N GLU A 22 11.87 0.57 -18.15
CA GLU A 22 12.59 1.35 -19.17
C GLU A 22 11.93 2.71 -19.42
N LYS A 23 10.60 2.78 -19.42
CA LYS A 23 9.85 4.04 -19.55
C LYS A 23 10.22 5.01 -18.40
N ILE A 24 10.30 4.54 -17.17
CA ILE A 24 10.70 5.36 -16.01
C ILE A 24 12.08 5.97 -16.25
N HIS A 25 13.04 5.18 -16.71
CA HIS A 25 14.37 5.65 -17.02
C HIS A 25 14.38 6.70 -18.15
N LYS A 26 13.63 6.45 -19.23
CA LYS A 26 13.49 7.40 -20.35
C LYS A 26 12.89 8.74 -19.91
N LEU A 27 11.84 8.70 -19.07
CA LEU A 27 11.24 9.91 -18.52
C LEU A 27 12.24 10.71 -17.68
N TYR A 28 13.08 10.03 -16.91
CA TYR A 28 14.13 10.68 -16.14
C TYR A 28 15.16 11.37 -17.05
N THR A 29 15.51 10.78 -18.20
CA THR A 29 16.49 11.38 -19.14
C THR A 29 15.99 12.62 -19.86
N ILE A 30 14.66 12.81 -19.93
CA ILE A 30 14.03 14.00 -20.52
C ILE A 30 13.55 14.99 -19.44
N ASP A 31 13.99 14.82 -18.19
CA ASP A 31 13.68 15.67 -17.05
C ASP A 31 12.16 15.75 -16.70
N ASP A 32 11.37 14.75 -17.10
CA ASP A 32 9.95 14.64 -16.72
C ASP A 32 9.79 13.95 -15.35
N TYR A 33 10.13 14.67 -14.29
CA TYR A 33 10.21 14.11 -12.94
C TYR A 33 8.88 13.70 -12.34
N ARG A 34 7.80 14.41 -12.69
CA ARG A 34 6.45 14.05 -12.22
C ARG A 34 6.02 12.70 -12.78
N ASP A 35 6.25 12.51 -14.08
CA ASP A 35 5.89 11.26 -14.74
C ASP A 35 6.81 10.10 -14.36
N VAL A 36 8.09 10.35 -14.04
CA VAL A 36 8.97 9.35 -13.41
C VAL A 36 8.33 8.79 -12.16
N ILE A 37 7.93 9.63 -11.23
CA ILE A 37 7.39 9.23 -9.93
C ILE A 37 6.02 8.56 -10.08
N SER A 38 5.17 9.10 -10.96
CA SER A 38 3.83 8.54 -11.24
C SER A 38 3.93 7.15 -11.88
N ASN A 39 4.80 6.95 -12.86
CA ASN A 39 5.02 5.66 -13.51
C ASN A 39 5.72 4.65 -12.57
N SER A 40 6.60 5.11 -11.69
CA SER A 40 7.20 4.25 -10.65
C SER A 40 6.12 3.66 -9.73
N ARG A 41 5.14 4.48 -9.30
CA ARG A 41 4.00 3.99 -8.53
C ARG A 41 3.13 3.00 -9.31
N LEU A 42 2.88 3.25 -10.60
CA LEU A 42 2.13 2.31 -11.44
C LEU A 42 2.86 0.97 -11.60
N LEU A 43 4.18 1.01 -11.78
CA LEU A 43 5.00 -0.21 -11.81
C LEU A 43 4.92 -0.95 -10.48
N LEU A 44 5.03 -0.23 -9.34
CA LEU A 44 4.88 -0.84 -8.02
C LEU A 44 3.51 -1.52 -7.84
N GLU A 45 2.45 -0.95 -8.37
CA GLU A 45 1.11 -1.56 -8.33
C GLU A 45 1.06 -2.86 -9.12
N THR A 46 1.67 -2.91 -10.31
CA THR A 46 1.75 -4.14 -11.12
C THR A 46 2.63 -5.20 -10.46
N LEU A 47 3.75 -4.81 -9.86
CA LEU A 47 4.61 -5.71 -9.07
C LEU A 47 3.85 -6.29 -7.88
N THR A 48 3.16 -5.45 -7.12
CA THR A 48 2.33 -5.90 -5.98
C THR A 48 1.30 -6.93 -6.42
N LYS A 49 0.54 -6.67 -7.49
CA LYS A 49 -0.44 -7.62 -8.04
C LYS A 49 0.22 -8.94 -8.49
N LYS A 50 1.40 -8.85 -9.07
CA LYS A 50 2.16 -10.04 -9.50
C LYS A 50 2.64 -10.88 -8.32
N ILE A 51 3.16 -10.25 -7.28
CA ILE A 51 3.56 -10.92 -6.03
C ILE A 51 2.34 -11.64 -5.41
N PHE A 52 1.20 -10.97 -5.31
CA PHE A 52 -0.04 -11.60 -4.81
C PHE A 52 -0.41 -12.86 -5.59
N LYS A 53 -0.20 -12.85 -6.91
CA LYS A 53 -0.45 -14.02 -7.77
C LYS A 53 0.59 -15.11 -7.54
N LEU A 54 1.87 -14.77 -7.47
CA LEU A 54 2.97 -15.73 -7.28
C LEU A 54 2.89 -16.45 -5.93
N GLU A 55 2.53 -15.74 -4.88
CA GLU A 55 2.41 -16.26 -3.51
C GLU A 55 0.98 -16.78 -3.19
N ASN A 56 0.07 -16.75 -4.18
CA ASN A 56 -1.34 -17.16 -4.00
C ASN A 56 -2.07 -16.42 -2.86
N LEU A 57 -1.67 -15.17 -2.57
CA LEU A 57 -2.23 -14.39 -1.47
C LEU A 57 -3.66 -13.93 -1.72
N ASN A 58 -4.12 -13.92 -2.97
CA ASN A 58 -5.50 -13.54 -3.32
C ASN A 58 -6.56 -14.40 -2.64
N ALA A 59 -6.22 -15.64 -2.29
CA ALA A 59 -7.13 -16.56 -1.61
C ALA A 59 -7.33 -16.22 -0.12
N TYR A 60 -6.38 -15.49 0.46
CA TYR A 60 -6.35 -15.21 1.90
C TYR A 60 -6.56 -13.73 2.23
N TYR A 61 -6.32 -12.85 1.27
CA TYR A 61 -6.50 -11.42 1.44
C TYR A 61 -7.98 -11.02 1.29
N HIS A 62 -8.62 -10.83 2.41
CA HIS A 62 -9.98 -10.30 2.47
C HIS A 62 -9.95 -8.78 2.65
N VAL A 63 -10.57 -8.09 1.71
CA VAL A 63 -10.82 -6.64 1.85
C VAL A 63 -12.06 -6.49 2.73
N PRO A 64 -12.01 -5.71 3.81
CA PRO A 64 -13.20 -5.42 4.62
C PRO A 64 -14.35 -4.87 3.77
N ASP A 65 -15.59 -5.15 4.17
CA ASP A 65 -16.77 -4.66 3.48
C ASP A 65 -16.75 -3.13 3.38
N GLY A 66 -16.92 -2.62 2.17
CA GLY A 66 -16.86 -1.18 1.89
C GLY A 66 -15.47 -0.62 1.60
N GLU A 67 -14.42 -1.42 1.68
CA GLU A 67 -13.07 -1.02 1.27
C GLU A 67 -12.71 -1.57 -0.11
N TYR A 68 -11.80 -0.89 -0.79
CA TYR A 68 -11.26 -1.34 -2.08
C TYR A 68 -9.83 -1.83 -1.92
N ARG A 69 -9.47 -2.82 -2.73
CA ARG A 69 -8.05 -3.21 -2.87
C ARG A 69 -7.28 -2.03 -3.45
N ASN A 70 -6.47 -1.41 -2.63
CA ASN A 70 -5.59 -0.32 -3.03
C ASN A 70 -4.12 -0.70 -2.77
N LEU A 71 -3.20 0.07 -3.35
CA LEU A 71 -1.77 -0.20 -3.23
C LEU A 71 -1.30 -0.14 -1.77
N ARG A 72 -1.85 0.76 -0.94
CA ARG A 72 -1.49 0.88 0.48
C ARG A 72 -1.83 -0.40 1.25
N ASN A 73 -3.06 -0.87 1.10
CA ASN A 73 -3.50 -2.09 1.79
C ASN A 73 -2.75 -3.32 1.27
N GLY A 74 -2.47 -3.37 -0.05
CA GLY A 74 -1.67 -4.43 -0.66
C GLY A 74 -0.25 -4.49 -0.11
N THR A 75 0.48 -3.38 -0.10
CA THR A 75 1.86 -3.34 0.43
C THR A 75 1.91 -3.61 1.94
N HIS A 76 0.93 -3.13 2.69
CA HIS A 76 0.83 -3.43 4.13
C HIS A 76 0.60 -4.94 4.38
N TYR A 77 -0.25 -5.58 3.58
CA TYR A 77 -0.48 -7.01 3.67
C TYR A 77 0.78 -7.81 3.31
N LEU A 78 1.51 -7.42 2.24
CA LEU A 78 2.79 -8.07 1.90
C LEU A 78 3.80 -7.97 3.05
N ARG A 79 3.86 -6.82 3.73
CA ARG A 79 4.75 -6.64 4.90
C ARG A 79 4.45 -7.60 6.05
N GLY A 80 3.18 -7.96 6.23
CA GLY A 80 2.75 -8.87 7.30
C GLY A 80 2.87 -10.35 6.95
N GLU A 81 2.76 -10.71 5.66
CA GLU A 81 2.66 -12.10 5.22
C GLU A 81 3.97 -12.64 4.63
N LEU A 82 4.85 -11.76 4.16
CA LEU A 82 6.11 -12.16 3.53
C LEU A 82 7.29 -11.65 4.37
N ASP A 83 8.29 -12.52 4.53
CA ASP A 83 9.54 -12.19 5.24
C ASP A 83 10.49 -11.35 4.36
N TYR A 84 9.95 -10.30 3.74
CA TYR A 84 10.76 -9.36 2.99
C TYR A 84 11.57 -8.48 3.96
N PRO A 85 12.83 -8.11 3.61
CA PRO A 85 13.60 -7.17 4.41
C PRO A 85 12.83 -5.87 4.65
N LEU A 86 12.95 -5.31 5.85
CA LEU A 86 12.27 -4.06 6.18
C LEU A 86 12.71 -2.92 5.26
N SER A 87 14.00 -2.86 4.91
CA SER A 87 14.55 -1.90 3.96
C SER A 87 13.84 -1.96 2.61
N ILE A 88 13.55 -3.15 2.08
CA ILE A 88 12.80 -3.33 0.83
C ILE A 88 11.35 -2.84 0.99
N MET A 89 10.69 -3.23 2.08
CA MET A 89 9.31 -2.78 2.33
C MET A 89 9.20 -1.27 2.54
N ASP A 90 10.24 -0.64 3.06
CA ASP A 90 10.31 0.81 3.18
C ASP A 90 10.45 1.50 1.80
N LEU A 91 11.15 0.88 0.83
CA LEU A 91 11.16 1.36 -0.55
C LEU A 91 9.77 1.29 -1.20
N PHE A 92 9.03 0.18 -0.99
CA PHE A 92 7.64 0.08 -1.45
C PHE A 92 6.79 1.23 -0.90
N ASP A 93 6.90 1.53 0.39
CA ASP A 93 6.16 2.62 1.01
C ASP A 93 6.61 3.99 0.51
N GLU A 94 7.89 4.19 0.23
CA GLU A 94 8.43 5.44 -0.28
C GLU A 94 7.93 5.73 -1.70
N VAL A 95 8.09 4.78 -2.63
CA VAL A 95 7.57 4.91 -4.00
C VAL A 95 6.06 5.17 -3.99
N ARG A 96 5.31 4.47 -3.15
CA ARG A 96 3.86 4.67 -3.01
C ARG A 96 3.53 6.09 -2.54
N ARG A 97 4.21 6.59 -1.52
CA ARG A 97 3.96 7.93 -0.95
C ARG A 97 4.31 9.03 -1.94
N MET A 98 5.51 8.96 -2.54
CA MET A 98 5.93 9.92 -3.56
C MET A 98 4.98 9.92 -4.75
N GLY A 99 4.59 8.75 -5.25
CA GLY A 99 3.65 8.62 -6.35
C GLY A 99 2.27 9.18 -6.04
N ASN A 100 1.76 8.96 -4.83
CA ASN A 100 0.50 9.58 -4.41
C ASN A 100 0.59 11.12 -4.40
N ALA A 101 1.67 11.68 -3.86
CA ALA A 101 1.88 13.12 -3.86
C ALA A 101 1.94 13.69 -5.29
N ALA A 102 2.70 13.03 -6.19
CA ALA A 102 2.82 13.47 -7.58
C ALA A 102 1.49 13.45 -8.35
N ILE A 103 0.59 12.50 -8.05
CA ILE A 103 -0.70 12.36 -8.75
C ILE A 103 -1.76 13.28 -8.17
N HIS A 104 -1.83 13.41 -6.84
CA HIS A 104 -2.96 14.09 -6.17
C HIS A 104 -2.67 15.54 -5.81
N ASP A 105 -1.41 15.96 -5.73
CA ASP A 105 -1.05 17.34 -5.41
C ASP A 105 -0.44 18.05 -6.63
N SER A 106 -1.28 18.82 -7.32
CA SER A 106 -0.85 19.59 -8.49
C SER A 106 0.10 20.73 -8.15
N LYS A 107 0.22 21.10 -6.87
CA LYS A 107 1.12 22.19 -6.41
C LYS A 107 2.54 21.72 -6.14
N ILE A 108 2.73 20.42 -5.95
CA ILE A 108 4.05 19.84 -5.74
C ILE A 108 4.65 19.52 -7.11
N GLU A 109 5.72 20.19 -7.46
CA GLU A 109 6.56 19.80 -8.59
C GLU A 109 7.76 19.02 -8.07
N PRO A 110 7.84 17.71 -8.38
CA PRO A 110 8.97 16.91 -7.96
C PRO A 110 10.26 17.42 -8.59
N ASP A 111 11.33 17.45 -7.81
CA ASP A 111 12.65 17.81 -8.29
C ASP A 111 13.43 16.59 -8.84
N LYS A 112 14.53 16.86 -9.49
CA LYS A 112 15.45 15.85 -10.04
C LYS A 112 15.91 14.83 -8.99
N LYS A 113 16.15 15.28 -7.76
CA LYS A 113 16.64 14.43 -6.67
C LYS A 113 15.57 13.45 -6.20
N GLN A 114 14.33 13.92 -6.10
CA GLN A 114 13.18 13.07 -5.74
C GLN A 114 12.91 12.02 -6.83
N ALA A 115 12.94 12.43 -8.10
CA ALA A 115 12.79 11.51 -9.22
C ALA A 115 13.91 10.46 -9.25
N TRP A 116 15.17 10.89 -9.07
CA TRP A 116 16.32 9.98 -9.00
C TRP A 116 16.19 8.96 -7.87
N ARG A 117 15.78 9.42 -6.69
CA ARG A 117 15.54 8.54 -5.56
C ARG A 117 14.50 7.47 -5.89
N CYS A 118 13.42 7.87 -6.53
CA CYS A 118 12.36 6.95 -6.95
C CYS A 118 12.85 5.92 -7.99
N VAL A 119 13.72 6.32 -8.92
CA VAL A 119 14.37 5.41 -9.88
C VAL A 119 15.23 4.38 -9.15
N CYS A 120 16.03 4.83 -8.17
CA CYS A 120 16.86 3.93 -7.35
C CYS A 120 16.00 2.97 -6.52
N ASP A 121 14.90 3.45 -5.94
CA ASP A 121 13.99 2.62 -5.16
C ASP A 121 13.39 1.50 -6.02
N VAL A 122 12.88 1.84 -7.20
CA VAL A 122 12.34 0.88 -8.15
C VAL A 122 13.39 -0.12 -8.62
N HIS A 123 14.62 0.35 -8.85
CA HIS A 123 15.73 -0.53 -9.23
C HIS A 123 15.99 -1.58 -8.15
N ASP A 124 16.18 -1.16 -6.90
CA ASP A 124 16.51 -2.08 -5.81
C ASP A 124 15.33 -3.02 -5.45
N ILE A 125 14.09 -2.55 -5.58
CA ILE A 125 12.89 -3.42 -5.49
C ILE A 125 12.95 -4.51 -6.55
N LEU A 126 13.21 -4.18 -7.82
CA LEU A 126 13.29 -5.15 -8.91
C LEU A 126 14.45 -6.12 -8.74
N VAL A 127 15.63 -5.64 -8.32
CA VAL A 127 16.78 -6.49 -7.98
C VAL A 127 16.40 -7.48 -6.90
N PHE A 128 15.80 -7.02 -5.81
CA PHE A 128 15.33 -7.88 -4.73
C PHE A 128 14.36 -8.97 -5.23
N LEU A 129 13.35 -8.57 -5.99
CA LEU A 129 12.34 -9.50 -6.49
C LEU A 129 12.94 -10.54 -7.43
N ILE A 130 13.80 -10.13 -8.36
CA ILE A 130 14.44 -11.04 -9.32
C ILE A 130 15.42 -11.98 -8.60
N ASN A 131 16.24 -11.48 -7.67
CA ASN A 131 17.10 -12.35 -6.87
C ASN A 131 16.29 -13.38 -6.07
N SER A 132 15.17 -12.94 -5.48
CA SER A 132 14.34 -13.82 -4.63
C SER A 132 13.54 -14.86 -5.41
N TYR A 133 12.96 -14.48 -6.56
CA TYR A 133 12.06 -15.37 -7.31
C TYR A 133 12.76 -16.16 -8.42
N ASP A 134 13.76 -15.56 -9.06
CA ASP A 134 14.49 -16.18 -10.17
C ASP A 134 15.83 -16.79 -9.73
N GLY A 135 16.26 -16.53 -8.49
CA GLY A 135 17.52 -17.03 -7.95
C GLY A 135 18.76 -16.42 -8.62
N GLN A 136 18.64 -15.18 -9.10
CA GLN A 136 19.76 -14.42 -9.65
C GLN A 136 20.56 -13.75 -8.52
N ASP A 137 21.75 -13.28 -8.83
CA ASP A 137 22.64 -12.53 -7.93
C ASP A 137 22.95 -11.16 -8.53
N LEU A 138 21.94 -10.31 -8.58
CA LEU A 138 22.02 -8.96 -9.12
C LEU A 138 22.45 -7.97 -8.02
N TYR A 139 23.17 -6.91 -8.43
CA TYR A 139 23.70 -5.91 -7.51
C TYR A 139 22.71 -4.82 -7.20
N TYR A 140 22.56 -4.50 -5.91
CA TYR A 140 21.80 -3.35 -5.42
C TYR A 140 22.60 -2.07 -5.61
N ILE A 141 21.92 -0.95 -5.81
CA ILE A 141 22.56 0.38 -5.84
C ILE A 141 23.00 0.75 -4.42
N ARG A 142 22.19 0.40 -3.41
CA ARG A 142 22.44 0.74 -2.01
C ARG A 142 23.04 -0.42 -1.24
N PRO A 143 24.24 -0.25 -0.64
CA PRO A 143 24.95 -1.30 0.09
C PRO A 143 24.20 -1.79 1.35
N ASP A 144 23.49 -0.91 2.04
CA ASP A 144 22.68 -1.22 3.22
C ASP A 144 21.53 -2.19 2.89
N ILE A 145 20.86 -1.98 1.77
CA ILE A 145 19.84 -2.90 1.25
C ILE A 145 20.44 -4.24 0.87
N ALA A 146 21.62 -4.23 0.23
CA ALA A 146 22.34 -5.45 -0.11
C ALA A 146 22.65 -6.29 1.12
N MET A 147 23.13 -5.67 2.20
CA MET A 147 23.47 -6.36 3.45
C MET A 147 22.23 -6.99 4.10
N GLU A 148 21.14 -6.27 4.23
CA GLU A 148 19.91 -6.79 4.83
C GLU A 148 19.27 -7.88 3.96
N ALA A 149 19.25 -7.70 2.63
CA ALA A 149 18.72 -8.67 1.71
C ALA A 149 19.50 -10.00 1.71
N GLN A 150 20.83 -9.95 1.87
CA GLN A 150 21.65 -11.15 1.98
C GLN A 150 21.34 -11.96 3.25
N THR A 151 21.16 -11.28 4.38
CA THR A 151 20.78 -11.94 5.63
C THR A 151 19.37 -12.55 5.57
N SER A 152 18.46 -11.90 4.85
CA SER A 152 17.07 -12.36 4.66
C SER A 152 16.93 -13.45 3.61
N SER A 153 17.83 -13.54 2.62
CA SER A 153 17.75 -14.54 1.54
C SER A 153 17.79 -15.99 2.06
N GLN A 154 18.44 -16.22 3.21
CA GLN A 154 18.41 -17.51 3.90
C GLN A 154 17.00 -17.89 4.38
N PHE A 155 16.12 -16.92 4.61
CA PHE A 155 14.74 -17.14 5.03
C PHE A 155 13.78 -17.36 3.86
N HIS A 156 14.02 -16.75 2.70
CA HIS A 156 13.17 -16.91 1.50
C HIS A 156 13.16 -18.34 0.95
N THR A 157 14.29 -19.06 1.04
CA THR A 157 14.33 -20.48 0.70
C THR A 157 13.43 -21.33 1.62
N ARG A 158 13.16 -20.88 2.85
CA ARG A 158 12.25 -21.53 3.78
C ARG A 158 10.77 -21.27 3.43
N VAL A 159 10.41 -20.07 3.00
CA VAL A 159 9.04 -19.70 2.62
C VAL A 159 8.59 -20.42 1.34
N LYS A 160 9.49 -20.59 0.35
CA LYS A 160 9.17 -21.36 -0.87
C LYS A 160 8.86 -22.85 -0.57
N ASN A 161 9.35 -23.39 0.54
CA ASN A 161 9.16 -24.79 0.92
C ASN A 161 8.10 -25.01 2.01
N THR A 162 7.68 -23.98 2.70
CA THR A 162 6.56 -24.03 3.63
C THR A 162 5.31 -23.53 2.91
N LYS A 163 4.47 -24.48 2.47
CA LYS A 163 3.06 -24.13 2.19
C LYS A 163 2.55 -23.35 3.39
N PRO A 164 1.91 -22.19 3.21
CA PRO A 164 1.40 -21.42 4.34
C PRO A 164 0.43 -22.31 5.12
N HIS A 165 0.89 -22.86 6.22
CA HIS A 165 0.03 -23.47 7.21
C HIS A 165 -0.63 -22.35 7.99
N ILE A 166 -1.54 -21.63 7.34
CA ILE A 166 -2.55 -20.88 8.07
C ILE A 166 -3.45 -21.93 8.68
N LYS A 167 -3.18 -22.30 9.93
CA LYS A 167 -4.18 -22.96 10.76
C LYS A 167 -5.32 -21.97 10.86
N LEU A 168 -6.35 -22.15 10.03
CA LEU A 168 -7.67 -21.63 10.32
C LEU A 168 -7.96 -22.08 11.75
N LYS A 169 -7.92 -21.12 12.70
CA LYS A 169 -8.51 -21.35 14.00
C LYS A 169 -9.99 -21.52 13.73
N ASP A 170 -10.43 -22.76 13.70
CA ASP A 170 -11.83 -23.10 13.77
C ASP A 170 -12.39 -22.32 14.95
N HIS A 171 -13.15 -21.28 14.65
CA HIS A 171 -14.06 -20.70 15.62
C HIS A 171 -15.13 -21.74 15.90
N GLN A 172 -14.76 -22.72 16.74
CA GLN A 172 -15.77 -23.52 17.42
C GLN A 172 -16.65 -22.53 18.17
N THR A 173 -17.85 -22.40 17.68
CA THR A 173 -18.97 -21.79 18.38
C THR A 173 -19.12 -22.50 19.72
N LYS A 174 -18.44 -21.98 20.75
CA LYS A 174 -18.74 -22.38 22.12
C LYS A 174 -20.16 -21.94 22.40
N LYS A 175 -21.07 -22.91 22.49
CA LYS A 175 -22.38 -22.76 23.15
C LYS A 175 -22.14 -22.05 24.48
N VAL A 176 -22.70 -20.86 24.60
CA VAL A 176 -22.73 -20.13 25.85
C VAL A 176 -23.75 -20.84 26.73
N GLU A 177 -23.27 -21.71 27.61
CA GLU A 177 -24.05 -22.18 28.74
C GLU A 177 -24.31 -20.99 29.66
N LYS A 178 -25.58 -20.70 29.85
CA LYS A 178 -26.06 -19.70 30.81
C LYS A 178 -25.77 -20.20 32.21
N HIS A 179 -24.64 -19.80 32.79
CA HIS A 179 -24.46 -19.85 34.22
C HIS A 179 -25.14 -18.65 34.85
N HIS A 180 -26.19 -18.93 35.64
CA HIS A 180 -26.77 -18.00 36.60
C HIS A 180 -25.70 -17.61 37.62
N LEU A 181 -25.23 -16.39 37.55
CA LEU A 181 -24.43 -15.80 38.63
C LEU A 181 -25.33 -14.88 39.46
N HIS A 182 -25.54 -15.32 40.70
CA HIS A 182 -26.20 -14.55 41.76
C HIS A 182 -25.50 -13.21 41.96
N THR A 183 -26.25 -12.15 41.79
CA THR A 183 -25.85 -10.79 42.08
C THR A 183 -25.83 -10.54 43.56
N ASN A 184 -24.67 -10.25 44.10
CA ASN A 184 -24.53 -9.57 45.41
C ASN A 184 -24.40 -8.07 45.17
N LEU A 185 -25.50 -7.37 45.37
CA LEU A 185 -25.55 -5.93 45.44
C LEU A 185 -24.98 -5.49 46.78
N LYS A 186 -23.82 -4.86 46.79
CA LYS A 186 -23.39 -3.99 47.90
C LYS A 186 -23.58 -2.54 47.53
N LYS A 187 -24.47 -1.88 48.28
CA LYS A 187 -24.76 -0.46 48.34
C LYS A 187 -23.50 0.38 48.38
N VAL A 188 -23.41 1.40 47.51
CA VAL A 188 -22.62 2.60 47.79
C VAL A 188 -23.55 3.80 47.62
N LYS A 189 -23.48 4.64 48.63
CA LYS A 189 -24.36 5.75 48.96
C LYS A 189 -24.24 6.93 48.01
N HIS A 190 -25.38 7.63 47.88
CA HIS A 190 -25.60 9.02 47.48
C HIS A 190 -24.38 9.94 47.56
N PHE A 191 -24.21 10.73 46.51
CA PHE A 191 -23.82 12.12 46.62
C PHE A 191 -24.71 12.95 45.69
N SER A 192 -25.41 13.89 46.30
CA SER A 192 -26.41 14.74 45.70
C SER A 192 -25.83 16.03 45.17
N SER A 193 -26.52 16.54 44.15
CA SER A 193 -26.72 17.96 43.81
C SER A 193 -25.54 18.77 43.26
N VAL A 194 -25.71 19.27 42.01
CA VAL A 194 -25.59 20.68 41.69
C VAL A 194 -26.44 21.00 40.42
N LYS A 195 -27.48 21.79 40.63
CA LYS A 195 -28.10 22.87 39.88
C LYS A 195 -28.14 22.87 38.34
N SER A 196 -29.37 22.89 37.88
CA SER A 196 -29.92 23.46 36.62
C SER A 196 -29.39 24.86 36.31
N VAL A 197 -29.00 25.08 35.03
CA VAL A 197 -28.97 26.42 34.43
C VAL A 197 -29.64 26.33 33.06
N ASP A 198 -30.49 27.32 32.85
CA ASP A 198 -31.50 27.50 31.85
C ASP A 198 -31.00 27.51 30.39
N LYS A 199 -31.90 27.07 29.50
CA LYS A 199 -31.88 27.35 28.06
C LYS A 199 -32.25 28.83 27.82
N PRO A 200 -31.79 29.39 26.72
CA PRO A 200 -32.69 30.15 25.84
C PRO A 200 -32.86 29.53 24.46
N ALA A 201 -34.08 29.62 24.02
CA ALA A 201 -34.56 29.25 22.69
C ALA A 201 -34.17 30.31 21.62
N GLU A 202 -34.39 29.91 20.37
CA GLU A 202 -34.44 30.66 19.11
C GLU A 202 -33.26 30.38 18.17
N LYS A 203 -33.42 30.19 16.87
CA LYS A 203 -34.42 30.52 15.85
C LYS A 203 -34.29 29.56 14.67
N HIS A 204 -35.42 29.19 14.11
CA HIS A 204 -35.52 28.62 12.76
C HIS A 204 -35.06 29.62 11.70
N GLU A 205 -34.05 29.26 10.92
CA GLU A 205 -33.72 29.93 9.67
C GLU A 205 -33.81 28.93 8.51
N GLN A 206 -34.75 29.23 7.63
CA GLN A 206 -35.10 28.47 6.44
C GLN A 206 -33.97 28.61 5.41
N LEU A 207 -33.30 27.53 5.03
CA LEU A 207 -32.36 27.49 3.92
C LEU A 207 -33.10 27.21 2.59
N LYS A 208 -32.93 28.15 1.67
CA LYS A 208 -33.43 28.13 0.28
C LYS A 208 -32.74 27.06 -0.55
N PRO A 209 -33.37 26.57 -1.64
CA PRO A 209 -32.88 25.41 -2.41
C PRO A 209 -31.68 25.75 -3.28
N ALA A 210 -30.86 24.69 -3.47
CA ALA A 210 -29.62 24.72 -4.18
C ALA A 210 -29.76 24.99 -5.69
N LYS A 211 -28.74 25.65 -6.21
CA LYS A 211 -28.61 26.12 -7.59
C LYS A 211 -28.49 24.98 -8.61
N GLN A 212 -29.17 25.15 -9.71
CA GLN A 212 -29.22 24.32 -10.90
C GLN A 212 -27.85 24.05 -11.54
N ASN A 213 -27.69 22.82 -12.02
CA ASN A 213 -26.55 22.30 -12.78
C ASN A 213 -26.30 23.14 -14.05
N TRP A 214 -25.08 23.61 -14.22
CA TRP A 214 -24.58 24.32 -15.39
C TRP A 214 -24.39 23.44 -16.65
N PHE A 215 -24.54 22.13 -16.53
CA PHE A 215 -24.30 21.16 -17.60
C PHE A 215 -25.37 21.13 -18.70
N THR A 216 -26.53 21.69 -18.51
CA THR A 216 -27.65 21.61 -19.50
C THR A 216 -27.66 22.74 -20.53
N LYS A 217 -26.70 23.68 -20.51
CA LYS A 217 -26.65 24.80 -21.46
C LYS A 217 -25.74 24.63 -22.67
N LEU A 218 -25.07 23.50 -22.85
CA LEU A 218 -24.06 23.34 -23.93
C LEU A 218 -24.53 22.52 -25.14
N PHE A 219 -25.77 22.04 -25.17
CA PHE A 219 -26.24 21.17 -26.28
C PHE A 219 -27.48 21.68 -27.00
N HIS A 220 -27.78 22.99 -26.95
CA HIS A 220 -28.80 23.58 -27.83
C HIS A 220 -28.28 24.87 -28.45
N LYS A 221 -27.49 24.75 -29.51
CA LYS A 221 -27.41 25.64 -30.66
C LYS A 221 -26.84 24.87 -31.84
N LYS A 222 -27.76 24.68 -32.78
CA LYS A 222 -27.61 24.36 -34.23
C LYS A 222 -26.22 24.02 -34.72
#